data_dfe2f0638f3fc8723555f12198b83310
#
_entry.id   dfe2f0638f3fc8723555f12198b83310
#
_cell.length_a   1.000
_cell.length_b   1.000
_cell.length_c   1.000
_cell.angle_alpha   90.00
_cell.angle_beta   90.00
_cell.angle_gamma   90.00
#
_symmetry.space_group_name_H-M   'P 1'
#
loop_
_entity.id
_entity.type
_entity.pdbx_description
1 polymer ?
#
loop_
_entity_poly.entity_id
_entity_poly.type
_entity_poly.pdbx_seq_one_letter_code
_entity_poly.pdbx_strand_id
1 'polypeptide(L)'
;MMRQQVKFNELPLTDKALLMAEFGSYLESIEFYDYWIHLYSLHSNFIEVYYNIHTRQIDKIAMADYAELDKYLNRIVIQSLRR
;
A
#
# COMPACT_ATOMS: atom_id res chain seq x y z
N MET A 1 -19.26 0.36 -2.89
CA MET A 1 -19.82 -0.90 -2.64
C MET A 1 -18.81 -1.90 -2.24
N MET A 2 -19.21 -2.74 -1.38
CA MET A 2 -18.30 -3.71 -0.83
C MET A 2 -17.77 -4.67 -1.86
N ARG A 3 -18.54 -4.93 -2.89
CA ARG A 3 -18.10 -5.83 -3.93
C ARG A 3 -16.88 -5.34 -4.66
N GLN A 4 -16.72 -4.02 -4.75
CA GLN A 4 -15.56 -3.50 -5.45
C GLN A 4 -14.28 -3.78 -4.72
N GLN A 5 -14.32 -3.78 -3.39
CA GLN A 5 -13.14 -4.11 -2.60
C GLN A 5 -12.71 -5.53 -2.83
N VAL A 6 -13.67 -6.45 -2.82
CA VAL A 6 -13.36 -7.85 -3.07
C VAL A 6 -12.79 -8.02 -4.46
N LYS A 7 -13.37 -7.34 -5.42
CA LYS A 7 -12.91 -7.45 -6.79
C LYS A 7 -11.51 -6.93 -6.96
N PHE A 8 -11.17 -5.85 -6.26
CA PHE A 8 -9.81 -5.31 -6.39
C PHE A 8 -8.79 -6.37 -5.99
N ASN A 9 -8.98 -7.02 -4.84
CA ASN A 9 -8.02 -8.00 -4.38
C ASN A 9 -7.97 -9.23 -5.27
N GLU A 10 -8.99 -9.46 -6.06
CA GLU A 10 -9.04 -10.58 -6.98
C GLU A 10 -8.41 -10.28 -8.32
N LEU A 11 -8.10 -9.04 -8.61
CA LEU A 11 -7.53 -8.68 -9.89
C LEU A 11 -6.10 -9.18 -10.02
N PRO A 12 -5.64 -9.45 -11.25
CA PRO A 12 -4.23 -9.73 -11.46
C PRO A 12 -3.36 -8.55 -11.07
N LEU A 13 -2.12 -8.83 -10.76
CA LEU A 13 -1.19 -7.81 -10.31
C LEU A 13 -1.06 -6.68 -11.33
N THR A 14 -1.01 -7.02 -12.61
CA THR A 14 -0.86 -6.00 -13.64
C THR A 14 -2.05 -5.05 -13.66
N ASP A 15 -3.25 -5.58 -13.46
CA ASP A 15 -4.45 -4.74 -13.46
C ASP A 15 -4.47 -3.83 -12.24
N LYS A 16 -4.06 -4.36 -11.09
CA LYS A 16 -3.96 -3.54 -9.88
C LYS A 16 -2.96 -2.41 -10.09
N ALA A 17 -1.83 -2.72 -10.70
CA ALA A 17 -0.81 -1.70 -10.92
C ALA A 17 -1.32 -0.60 -11.84
N LEU A 18 -2.07 -0.96 -12.87
CA LEU A 18 -2.64 0.03 -13.77
C LEU A 18 -3.63 0.93 -13.05
N LEU A 19 -4.48 0.34 -12.21
CA LEU A 19 -5.44 1.15 -11.45
C LEU A 19 -4.72 2.11 -10.51
N MET A 20 -3.66 1.65 -9.86
CA MET A 20 -2.92 2.51 -8.96
C MET A 20 -2.24 3.65 -9.70
N ALA A 21 -1.69 3.37 -10.89
CA ALA A 21 -1.05 4.41 -11.69
C ALA A 21 -2.05 5.45 -12.14
N GLU A 22 -3.27 5.02 -12.42
CA GLU A 22 -4.29 5.91 -12.98
C GLU A 22 -5.00 6.70 -11.88
N PHE A 23 -5.36 6.04 -10.80
CA PHE A 23 -6.27 6.62 -9.80
C PHE A 23 -5.71 6.67 -8.39
N GLY A 24 -4.57 6.05 -8.13
CA GLY A 24 -4.02 6.02 -6.79
C GLY A 24 -3.33 7.33 -6.43
N SER A 25 -3.40 7.69 -5.16
CA SER A 25 -2.68 8.85 -4.63
C SER A 25 -1.67 8.35 -3.60
N TYR A 26 -0.41 8.62 -3.86
CA TYR A 26 0.66 8.18 -2.97
C TYR A 26 0.59 8.94 -1.63
N LEU A 27 0.78 8.19 -0.55
CA LEU A 27 0.75 8.77 0.79
C LEU A 27 2.09 8.66 1.49
N GLU A 28 2.64 7.46 1.57
CA GLU A 28 3.82 7.25 2.39
C GLU A 28 4.45 5.91 2.08
N SER A 29 5.73 5.75 2.43
CA SER A 29 6.43 4.49 2.28
C SER A 29 7.12 4.13 3.57
N ILE A 30 7.18 2.84 3.85
CA ILE A 30 7.96 2.34 4.98
C ILE A 30 8.81 1.17 4.52
N GLU A 31 9.91 0.98 5.22
CA GLU A 31 10.77 -0.17 4.99
C GLU A 31 10.32 -1.28 5.91
N PHE A 32 10.07 -2.48 5.36
CA PHE A 32 9.52 -3.57 6.13
C PHE A 32 10.14 -4.87 5.64
N TYR A 33 11.14 -5.37 6.38
CA TYR A 33 11.87 -6.56 5.98
C TYR A 33 12.48 -6.37 4.60
N ASP A 34 12.11 -7.21 3.65
CA ASP A 34 12.70 -7.16 2.32
C ASP A 34 11.93 -6.25 1.37
N TYR A 35 11.04 -5.41 1.90
CA TYR A 35 10.17 -4.61 1.08
C TYR A 35 10.22 -3.13 1.41
N TRP A 36 10.00 -2.33 0.39
CA TRP A 36 9.45 -1.00 0.55
C TRP A 36 7.95 -1.15 0.35
N ILE A 37 7.16 -0.79 1.35
CA ILE A 37 5.72 -0.82 1.23
C ILE A 37 5.26 0.60 0.97
N HIS A 38 4.67 0.82 -0.19
CA HIS A 38 4.17 2.13 -0.57
C HIS A 38 2.67 2.17 -0.31
N LEU A 39 2.25 3.12 0.51
CA LEU A 39 0.84 3.26 0.86
C LEU A 39 0.20 4.28 -0.05
N TYR A 40 -0.92 3.89 -0.64
CA TYR A 40 -1.70 4.77 -1.52
C TYR A 40 -3.13 4.82 -1.03
N SER A 41 -3.82 5.89 -1.40
CA SER A 41 -5.27 5.90 -1.29
C SER A 41 -5.86 5.70 -2.67
N LEU A 42 -6.96 4.95 -2.73
CA LEU A 42 -7.69 4.71 -3.96
C LEU A 42 -9.16 4.83 -3.60
N HIS A 43 -9.77 5.95 -4.02
CA HIS A 43 -11.12 6.29 -3.57
C HIS A 43 -11.12 6.39 -2.05
N SER A 44 -11.92 5.58 -1.36
CA SER A 44 -11.99 5.62 0.09
C SER A 44 -11.14 4.55 0.75
N ASN A 45 -10.32 3.85 -0.02
CA ASN A 45 -9.58 2.71 0.50
C ASN A 45 -8.10 2.98 0.51
N PHE A 46 -7.39 2.22 1.34
CA PHE A 46 -5.93 2.27 1.40
C PHE A 46 -5.38 1.03 0.74
N ILE A 47 -4.36 1.22 -0.08
CA ILE A 47 -3.76 0.14 -0.85
C ILE A 47 -2.27 0.10 -0.55
N GLU A 48 -1.74 -1.09 -0.30
CA GLU A 48 -0.32 -1.28 -0.09
C GLU A 48 0.32 -1.92 -1.30
N VAL A 49 1.41 -1.33 -1.76
CA VAL A 49 2.20 -1.86 -2.86
C VAL A 49 3.52 -2.34 -2.29
N TYR A 50 3.75 -3.64 -2.34
CA TYR A 50 4.97 -4.26 -1.81
C TYR A 50 6.02 -4.36 -2.89
N TYR A 51 7.01 -3.51 -2.78
CA TYR A 51 8.13 -3.48 -3.71
C TYR A 51 9.30 -4.23 -3.10
N ASN A 52 9.72 -5.32 -3.74
CA ASN A 52 10.81 -6.14 -3.24
C ASN A 52 12.13 -5.45 -3.52
N ILE A 53 12.88 -5.15 -2.46
CA ILE A 53 14.12 -4.39 -2.56
C ILE A 53 15.17 -5.17 -3.34
N HIS A 54 15.18 -6.48 -3.20
CA HIS A 54 16.21 -7.32 -3.80
C HIS A 54 15.94 -7.61 -5.27
N THR A 55 14.72 -7.93 -5.61
CA THR A 55 14.39 -8.25 -7.00
C THR A 55 14.03 -7.02 -7.80
N ARG A 56 13.70 -5.94 -7.10
CA ARG A 56 13.27 -4.67 -7.71
C ARG A 56 11.98 -4.83 -8.49
N GLN A 57 11.10 -5.67 -7.97
CA GLN A 57 9.80 -5.90 -8.59
C GLN A 57 8.72 -5.78 -7.54
N ILE A 58 7.52 -5.47 -8.01
CA ILE A 58 6.35 -5.43 -7.15
C ILE A 58 5.84 -6.85 -6.99
N ASP A 59 5.80 -7.32 -5.75
CA ASP A 59 5.35 -8.68 -5.45
C ASP A 59 3.87 -8.74 -5.09
N LYS A 60 3.30 -7.64 -4.57
CA LYS A 60 1.95 -7.69 -4.06
C LYS A 60 1.34 -6.30 -4.05
N ILE A 61 0.09 -6.22 -4.40
CA ILE A 61 -0.72 -5.01 -4.26
C ILE A 61 -2.03 -5.45 -3.65
N ALA A 62 -2.38 -4.91 -2.49
CA ALA A 62 -3.56 -5.35 -1.77
C ALA A 62 -4.14 -4.25 -0.93
N MET A 63 -5.44 -4.34 -0.69
CA MET A 63 -6.08 -3.42 0.23
C MET A 63 -5.59 -3.66 1.64
N ALA A 64 -5.40 -2.59 2.37
CA ALA A 64 -5.00 -2.64 3.76
C ALA A 64 -6.20 -2.36 4.65
N ASP A 65 -6.33 -3.12 5.74
CA ASP A 65 -7.35 -2.80 6.72
C ASP A 65 -6.74 -1.91 7.80
N TYR A 66 -7.57 -1.50 8.74
CA TYR A 66 -7.11 -0.57 9.76
C TYR A 66 -5.99 -1.14 10.62
N ALA A 67 -6.05 -2.43 10.88
CA ALA A 67 -5.00 -3.05 11.70
C ALA A 67 -3.65 -2.94 11.01
N GLU A 68 -3.63 -3.06 9.71
CA GLU A 68 -2.38 -2.98 8.97
C GLU A 68 -1.84 -1.57 8.87
N LEU A 69 -2.65 -0.57 9.11
CA LEU A 69 -2.19 0.81 9.05
C LEU A 69 -1.41 1.22 10.28
N ASP A 70 -1.45 0.42 11.35
CA ASP A 70 -0.73 0.73 12.57
C ASP A 70 0.76 0.94 12.33
N LYS A 71 1.35 0.14 11.46
CA LYS A 71 2.78 0.25 11.22
C LYS A 71 3.17 1.60 10.66
N TYR A 72 2.25 2.25 9.96
CA TYR A 72 2.51 3.59 9.43
C TYR A 72 2.38 4.63 10.52
N LEU A 73 1.40 4.47 11.39
CA LEU A 73 1.19 5.41 12.48
C LEU A 73 2.38 5.43 13.43
N ASN A 74 2.90 4.26 13.75
CA ASN A 74 4.06 4.17 14.63
C ASN A 74 5.24 4.92 14.05
N ARG A 75 5.45 4.79 12.77
CA ARG A 75 6.54 5.48 12.11
C ARG A 75 6.34 6.99 12.15
N ILE A 76 5.14 7.44 11.91
CA ILE A 76 4.83 8.87 11.94
C ILE A 76 5.08 9.42 13.33
N VAL A 77 4.65 8.72 14.37
CA VAL A 77 4.85 9.15 15.74
C VAL A 77 6.32 9.26 16.06
N ILE A 78 7.10 8.27 15.66
CA ILE A 78 8.53 8.29 15.92
C ILE A 78 9.18 9.48 15.25
N GLN A 79 8.82 9.76 14.03
CA GLN A 79 9.37 10.88 13.31
C GLN A 79 9.01 12.19 13.98
N SER A 80 7.79 12.30 14.48
CA SER A 80 7.38 13.51 15.17
C SER A 80 8.18 13.73 16.43
N LEU A 81 8.46 12.66 17.16
CA LEU A 81 9.20 12.77 18.40
C LEU A 81 10.65 13.19 18.19
N ARG A 82 11.16 12.95 17.02
CA ARG A 82 12.56 13.30 16.74
C ARG A 82 12.74 14.79 16.48
N ARG A 83 11.66 15.47 16.29
CA ARG A 83 11.73 16.91 16.03
C ARG A 83 11.90 17.67 17.32
#